data_daa6b3cd1dde3c20fea62d5c2eb90a42
#
_entry.id   daa6b3cd1dde3c20fea62d5c2eb90a42
#
_cell.length_a   1.000
_cell.length_b   1.000
_cell.length_c   1.000
_cell.angle_alpha   90.00
_cell.angle_beta   90.00
_cell.angle_gamma   90.00
#
_symmetry.space_group_name_H-M   'P 1'
#
loop_
_entity.id
_entity.type
_entity.pdbx_description
1 polymer ?
#
loop_
_entity_poly.entity_id
_entity_poly.type
_entity_poly.pdbx_seq_one_letter_code
_entity_poly.pdbx_strand_id
1 'polypeptide(L)'
;MQEQLTPAFGDYELIDTGDFEKLERFGRYVTRRPEPQAIWRRTLSEEEWRRAADASFLRDTRSEERGEWRLGSEMPSRWTVDYAYKGMRLRMRLGLTSFKHVGIFPEQAANWTFIYDNCRALASGGAAAMGIAGGKAPDAMPATTAPAGAPATTASEGVLSGAAPKGRTAPRKPVTPRVLNLFAYTGGASLAARAAGAETTHVDSVKQVVTWSRENMELSGLDGIRWIVEDALKFVRREVRRGSRYNGIILDPPAYGRGANGEKWILEENICEMLACCAQLLEPQGAFLVLNLYSMGLSSTLARTAVRQAFGAPLEEQYGELCFTDRAGKQLPLGTYYRFIR
;
A
#
# COMPACT_ATOMS: atom_id res chain seq x y z
N MET A 1 -8.65 -15.68 1.95
CA MET A 1 -7.48 -16.31 2.58
C MET A 1 -6.76 -15.26 3.41
N GLN A 2 -6.31 -15.58 4.61
CA GLN A 2 -5.52 -14.69 5.45
C GLN A 2 -4.05 -14.86 5.10
N GLU A 3 -3.35 -13.78 4.76
CA GLU A 3 -1.97 -13.84 4.27
C GLU A 3 -1.16 -12.65 4.78
N GLN A 4 0.13 -12.86 4.94
CA GLN A 4 1.09 -11.77 5.12
C GLN A 4 1.66 -11.39 3.74
N LEU A 5 1.67 -10.10 3.43
CA LEU A 5 2.19 -9.59 2.17
C LEU A 5 3.45 -8.77 2.42
N THR A 6 4.53 -9.18 1.77
CA THR A 6 5.79 -8.43 1.73
C THR A 6 6.04 -7.97 0.31
N PRO A 7 5.96 -6.68 0.01
CA PRO A 7 6.20 -6.19 -1.33
C PRO A 7 7.71 -6.19 -1.65
N ALA A 8 8.03 -6.45 -2.93
CA ALA A 8 9.37 -6.18 -3.44
C ALA A 8 9.50 -4.68 -3.77
N PHE A 9 10.43 -3.99 -3.14
CA PHE A 9 10.68 -2.56 -3.36
C PHE A 9 12.19 -2.30 -3.38
N GLY A 10 12.79 -2.15 -4.57
CA GLY A 10 14.25 -2.06 -4.74
C GLY A 10 14.92 -0.89 -4.01
N ASP A 11 14.27 0.28 -4.00
CA ASP A 11 14.77 1.48 -3.31
C ASP A 11 14.40 1.54 -1.84
N TYR A 12 13.76 0.51 -1.29
CA TYR A 12 13.46 0.42 0.14
C TYR A 12 14.02 -0.86 0.75
N GLU A 13 14.51 -0.75 1.97
CA GLU A 13 14.98 -1.86 2.77
C GLU A 13 14.73 -1.58 4.25
N LEU A 14 14.13 -2.54 4.96
CA LEU A 14 14.10 -2.55 6.41
C LEU A 14 15.41 -3.18 6.91
N ILE A 15 16.28 -2.39 7.51
CA ILE A 15 17.64 -2.82 7.91
C ILE A 15 17.60 -3.55 9.25
N ASP A 16 17.00 -2.94 10.26
CA ASP A 16 16.86 -3.51 11.60
C ASP A 16 15.66 -2.91 12.32
N THR A 17 15.09 -3.65 13.27
CA THR A 17 13.93 -3.25 14.06
C THR A 17 14.08 -3.67 15.51
N GLY A 18 13.53 -2.88 16.42
CA GLY A 18 13.47 -3.21 17.84
C GLY A 18 13.58 -1.99 18.74
N ASP A 19 13.33 -2.22 20.02
CA ASP A 19 13.30 -1.19 21.06
C ASP A 19 12.42 0.02 20.66
N PHE A 20 11.26 -0.26 20.01
CA PHE A 20 10.26 0.70 19.52
C PHE A 20 10.76 1.63 18.40
N GLU A 21 11.75 1.20 17.64
CA GLU A 21 12.31 1.94 16.51
C GLU A 21 12.56 1.02 15.30
N LYS A 22 12.70 1.64 14.14
CA LYS A 22 13.12 1.00 12.90
C LYS A 22 14.20 1.80 12.20
N LEU A 23 15.14 1.08 11.60
CA LEU A 23 16.20 1.59 10.75
C LEU A 23 15.90 1.17 9.31
N GLU A 24 15.71 2.14 8.43
CA GLU A 24 15.19 1.93 7.08
C GLU A 24 16.01 2.69 6.04
N ARG A 25 16.25 2.07 4.90
CA ARG A 25 16.87 2.71 3.75
C ARG A 25 15.80 3.13 2.71
N PHE A 26 15.89 4.37 2.25
CA PHE A 26 15.10 4.91 1.15
C PHE A 26 16.03 5.47 0.07
N GLY A 27 16.17 4.75 -1.04
CA GLY A 27 17.20 5.01 -2.04
C GLY A 27 18.58 4.80 -1.42
N ARG A 28 19.39 5.87 -1.35
CA ARG A 28 20.72 5.84 -0.72
C ARG A 28 20.74 6.26 0.75
N TYR A 29 19.63 6.83 1.26
CA TYR A 29 19.61 7.42 2.61
C TYR A 29 18.93 6.49 3.61
N VAL A 30 19.50 6.46 4.81
CA VAL A 30 19.03 5.65 5.94
C VAL A 30 18.40 6.55 7.00
N THR A 31 17.19 6.21 7.40
CA THR A 31 16.45 6.92 8.45
C THR A 31 16.21 6.03 9.66
N ARG A 32 16.34 6.62 10.85
CA ARG A 32 15.93 6.03 12.13
C ARG A 32 14.65 6.71 12.59
N ARG A 33 13.60 5.91 12.83
CA ARG A 33 12.26 6.43 13.19
C ARG A 33 11.61 5.60 14.29
N PRO A 34 10.73 6.19 15.11
CA PRO A 34 9.88 5.45 16.04
C PRO A 34 8.97 4.45 15.32
N GLU A 35 8.88 3.24 15.88
CA GLU A 35 7.97 2.19 15.44
C GLU A 35 7.41 1.43 16.65
N PRO A 36 6.22 1.81 17.15
CA PRO A 36 5.66 1.22 18.37
C PRO A 36 5.44 -0.29 18.31
N GLN A 37 5.32 -0.87 17.12
CA GLN A 37 5.12 -2.31 16.94
C GLN A 37 6.42 -3.11 17.08
N ALA A 38 7.58 -2.48 16.99
CA ALA A 38 8.88 -3.14 17.13
C ALA A 38 9.26 -3.35 18.62
N ILE A 39 8.47 -4.15 19.34
CA ILE A 39 8.57 -4.37 20.79
C ILE A 39 9.75 -5.26 21.22
N TRP A 40 10.40 -5.93 20.28
CA TRP A 40 11.55 -6.80 20.51
C TRP A 40 12.86 -6.01 20.56
N ARG A 41 13.97 -6.70 20.87
CA ARG A 41 15.29 -6.09 20.90
C ARG A 41 15.86 -5.90 19.51
N ARG A 42 16.62 -4.82 19.31
CA ARG A 42 17.41 -4.59 18.10
C ARG A 42 18.47 -5.68 17.93
N THR A 43 18.82 -5.98 16.70
CA THR A 43 19.94 -6.88 16.38
C THR A 43 21.27 -6.15 16.35
N LEU A 44 21.29 -4.97 15.75
CA LEU A 44 22.46 -4.10 15.71
C LEU A 44 22.59 -3.29 17.01
N SER A 45 23.82 -2.96 17.37
CA SER A 45 24.11 -2.08 18.51
C SER A 45 23.67 -0.64 18.26
N GLU A 46 23.53 0.14 19.32
CA GLU A 46 23.24 1.58 19.23
C GLU A 46 24.29 2.33 18.42
N GLU A 47 25.56 1.93 18.51
CA GLU A 47 26.63 2.55 17.75
C GLU A 47 26.52 2.27 16.25
N GLU A 48 26.16 1.05 15.86
CA GLU A 48 25.90 0.68 14.46
C GLU A 48 24.71 1.44 13.90
N TRP A 49 23.62 1.56 14.65
CA TRP A 49 22.47 2.37 14.27
C TRP A 49 22.84 3.83 14.05
N ARG A 50 23.57 4.43 15.00
CA ARG A 50 24.02 5.81 14.92
C ARG A 50 24.96 6.07 13.74
N ARG A 51 25.81 5.11 13.39
CA ARG A 51 26.73 5.20 12.23
C ARG A 51 25.99 5.04 10.93
N ALA A 52 24.98 4.20 10.88
CA ALA A 52 24.20 3.90 9.66
C ALA A 52 23.16 4.99 9.32
N ALA A 53 22.60 5.68 10.32
CA ALA A 53 21.52 6.62 10.11
C ALA A 53 22.00 7.98 9.57
N ASP A 54 21.53 8.36 8.39
CA ASP A 54 21.71 9.72 7.82
C ASP A 54 20.76 10.73 8.46
N ALA A 55 19.59 10.28 8.94
CA ALA A 55 18.63 11.10 9.67
C ALA A 55 17.94 10.31 10.77
N SER A 56 17.74 10.94 11.93
CA SER A 56 17.04 10.37 13.08
C SER A 56 15.89 11.27 13.52
N PHE A 57 14.69 10.70 13.65
CA PHE A 57 13.52 11.43 14.13
C PHE A 57 13.47 11.42 15.66
N LEU A 58 13.47 12.59 16.25
CA LEU A 58 13.34 12.80 17.69
C LEU A 58 11.90 13.19 17.99
N ARG A 59 11.17 12.28 18.64
CA ARG A 59 9.75 12.48 18.97
C ARG A 59 9.60 13.61 20.00
N ASP A 60 8.59 14.47 19.79
CA ASP A 60 8.12 15.40 20.82
C ASP A 60 7.46 14.61 21.97
N THR A 61 7.73 15.00 23.22
CA THR A 61 7.13 14.38 24.41
C THR A 61 5.61 14.51 24.48
N ARG A 62 5.02 15.45 23.72
CA ARG A 62 3.58 15.75 23.70
C ARG A 62 2.85 15.15 22.50
N SER A 63 3.54 14.46 21.59
CA SER A 63 2.93 13.93 20.36
C SER A 63 3.64 12.65 19.90
N GLU A 64 2.87 11.66 19.50
CA GLU A 64 3.44 10.43 18.90
C GLU A 64 3.89 10.61 17.46
N GLU A 65 3.34 11.61 16.77
CA GLU A 65 3.55 11.83 15.33
C GLU A 65 4.48 13.00 15.02
N ARG A 66 4.59 13.97 15.94
CA ARG A 66 5.39 15.19 15.75
C ARG A 66 6.74 15.11 16.44
N GLY A 67 7.70 15.83 15.86
CA GLY A 67 9.05 15.91 16.39
C GLY A 67 9.97 16.64 15.42
N GLU A 68 11.26 16.42 15.63
CA GLU A 68 12.32 17.05 14.85
C GLU A 68 13.25 16.00 14.25
N TRP A 69 13.77 16.27 13.06
CA TRP A 69 14.79 15.46 12.43
C TRP A 69 16.18 15.98 12.78
N ARG A 70 16.99 15.11 13.34
CA ARG A 70 18.43 15.33 13.44
C ARG A 70 19.08 14.78 12.17
N LEU A 71 19.72 15.64 11.39
CA LEU A 71 20.29 15.33 10.08
C LEU A 71 21.78 15.10 10.17
N GLY A 72 22.29 14.12 9.44
CA GLY A 72 23.70 14.02 9.09
C GLY A 72 24.08 15.09 8.06
N SER A 73 25.38 15.32 7.87
CA SER A 73 25.90 16.42 7.06
C SER A 73 25.52 16.38 5.58
N GLU A 74 25.26 15.18 5.04
CA GLU A 74 24.93 14.98 3.61
C GLU A 74 23.45 14.68 3.37
N MET A 75 22.61 14.68 4.41
CA MET A 75 21.19 14.36 4.28
C MET A 75 20.41 15.55 3.69
N PRO A 76 19.83 15.43 2.50
CA PRO A 76 18.98 16.49 1.94
C PRO A 76 17.63 16.51 2.65
N SER A 77 16.97 17.65 2.62
CA SER A 77 15.57 17.75 3.12
C SER A 77 14.56 17.05 2.20
N ARG A 78 14.93 16.78 0.94
CA ARG A 78 14.07 16.12 -0.06
C ARG A 78 14.92 15.25 -0.98
N TRP A 79 14.42 14.08 -1.33
CA TRP A 79 15.01 13.15 -2.31
C TRP A 79 13.92 12.36 -3.01
N THR A 80 14.28 11.46 -3.91
CA THR A 80 13.32 10.60 -4.63
C THR A 80 13.68 9.13 -4.46
N VAL A 81 12.65 8.28 -4.55
CA VAL A 81 12.77 6.83 -4.70
C VAL A 81 11.97 6.38 -5.90
N ASP A 82 12.43 5.32 -6.54
CA ASP A 82 11.81 4.74 -7.71
C ASP A 82 11.15 3.39 -7.34
N TYR A 83 9.95 3.17 -7.86
CA TYR A 83 9.25 1.90 -7.79
C TYR A 83 8.90 1.39 -9.18
N ALA A 84 9.17 0.12 -9.44
CA ALA A 84 8.89 -0.50 -10.73
C ALA A 84 8.17 -1.84 -10.58
N TYR A 85 7.10 -2.03 -11.36
CA TYR A 85 6.37 -3.30 -11.43
C TYR A 85 5.75 -3.46 -12.82
N LYS A 86 6.11 -4.52 -13.56
CA LYS A 86 5.67 -4.70 -14.94
C LYS A 86 5.89 -3.41 -15.76
N GLY A 87 4.82 -2.85 -16.34
CA GLY A 87 4.87 -1.56 -17.06
C GLY A 87 4.71 -0.31 -16.19
N MET A 88 4.45 -0.46 -14.88
CA MET A 88 4.34 0.67 -13.95
C MET A 88 5.74 1.17 -13.56
N ARG A 89 5.93 2.49 -13.63
CA ARG A 89 7.13 3.20 -13.15
C ARG A 89 6.68 4.39 -12.36
N LEU A 90 7.01 4.43 -11.08
CA LEU A 90 6.65 5.53 -10.18
C LEU A 90 7.93 6.13 -9.61
N ARG A 91 8.02 7.44 -9.62
CA ARG A 91 9.05 8.21 -8.92
C ARG A 91 8.39 9.05 -7.85
N MET A 92 8.72 8.76 -6.60
CA MET A 92 8.09 9.38 -5.44
C MET A 92 9.09 10.30 -4.74
N ARG A 93 8.72 11.55 -4.54
CA ARG A 93 9.46 12.49 -3.70
C ARG A 93 9.26 12.14 -2.24
N LEU A 94 10.33 12.08 -1.49
CA LEU A 94 10.35 12.00 -0.05
C LEU A 94 10.79 13.34 0.55
N GLY A 95 10.45 13.57 1.81
CA GLY A 95 10.85 14.78 2.50
C GLY A 95 10.75 14.64 4.01
N LEU A 96 11.67 15.29 4.70
CA LEU A 96 11.69 15.39 6.15
C LEU A 96 10.86 16.59 6.59
N THR A 97 9.82 16.34 7.36
CA THR A 97 8.88 17.34 7.86
C THR A 97 8.84 17.32 9.38
N SER A 98 7.97 18.10 10.01
CA SER A 98 7.74 18.01 11.46
C SER A 98 7.02 16.72 11.91
N PHE A 99 6.80 15.79 10.99
CA PHE A 99 6.22 14.47 11.24
C PHE A 99 7.22 13.36 11.00
N LYS A 100 7.01 12.20 11.65
CA LYS A 100 7.85 11.01 11.47
C LYS A 100 7.76 10.39 10.06
N HIS A 101 6.69 10.70 9.31
CA HIS A 101 6.46 10.15 7.98
C HIS A 101 7.26 10.91 6.91
N VAL A 102 7.90 10.16 6.01
CA VAL A 102 8.77 10.71 4.97
C VAL A 102 8.10 10.90 3.61
N GLY A 103 6.81 10.61 3.51
CA GLY A 103 6.01 10.81 2.29
C GLY A 103 5.72 9.53 1.51
N ILE A 104 6.06 8.37 2.04
CA ILE A 104 5.75 7.07 1.43
C ILE A 104 5.53 6.02 2.53
N PHE A 105 4.71 5.04 2.20
CA PHE A 105 4.48 3.81 2.96
C PHE A 105 4.85 2.63 2.04
N PRO A 106 6.08 2.12 2.11
CA PRO A 106 6.59 1.11 1.17
C PRO A 106 5.80 -0.19 1.18
N GLU A 107 5.23 -0.57 2.31
CA GLU A 107 4.36 -1.75 2.46
C GLU A 107 3.13 -1.70 1.55
N GLN A 108 2.68 -0.51 1.18
CA GLN A 108 1.57 -0.30 0.25
C GLN A 108 1.88 -0.73 -1.19
N ALA A 109 3.13 -0.98 -1.52
CA ALA A 109 3.49 -1.47 -2.86
C ALA A 109 2.81 -2.80 -3.21
N ALA A 110 2.47 -3.64 -2.21
CA ALA A 110 1.66 -4.84 -2.40
C ALA A 110 0.23 -4.51 -2.89
N ASN A 111 -0.35 -3.41 -2.44
CA ASN A 111 -1.63 -2.93 -2.92
C ASN A 111 -1.51 -2.19 -4.25
N TRP A 112 -0.41 -1.48 -4.51
CA TRP A 112 -0.19 -0.82 -5.81
C TRP A 112 -0.13 -1.84 -6.96
N THR A 113 0.52 -2.99 -6.75
CA THR A 113 0.54 -4.08 -7.75
C THR A 113 -0.84 -4.65 -7.99
N PHE A 114 -1.61 -4.90 -6.93
CA PHE A 114 -2.99 -5.36 -7.04
C PHE A 114 -3.89 -4.36 -7.80
N ILE A 115 -3.80 -3.07 -7.48
CA ILE A 115 -4.56 -2.00 -8.15
C ILE A 115 -4.18 -1.94 -9.64
N TYR A 116 -2.87 -1.93 -9.93
CA TYR A 116 -2.37 -1.90 -11.30
C TYR A 116 -2.88 -3.09 -12.13
N ASP A 117 -2.74 -4.30 -11.63
CA ASP A 117 -3.14 -5.52 -12.33
C ASP A 117 -4.64 -5.56 -12.60
N ASN A 118 -5.48 -5.18 -11.62
CA ASN A 118 -6.92 -5.15 -11.78
C ASN A 118 -7.38 -4.06 -12.76
N CYS A 119 -6.80 -2.87 -12.71
CA CYS A 119 -7.08 -1.84 -13.71
C CYS A 119 -6.68 -2.29 -15.13
N ARG A 120 -5.51 -2.93 -15.31
CA ARG A 120 -5.08 -3.48 -16.60
C ARG A 120 -5.98 -4.59 -17.11
N ALA A 121 -6.42 -5.49 -16.22
CA ALA A 121 -7.35 -6.56 -16.57
C ALA A 121 -8.69 -6.00 -17.08
N LEU A 122 -9.27 -5.04 -16.35
CA LEU A 122 -10.53 -4.39 -16.74
C LEU A 122 -10.39 -3.62 -18.06
N ALA A 123 -9.26 -2.92 -18.26
CA ALA A 123 -8.99 -2.18 -19.49
C ALA A 123 -8.85 -3.09 -20.72
N SER A 124 -8.42 -4.34 -20.54
CA SER A 124 -8.31 -5.34 -21.63
C SER A 124 -9.56 -6.21 -21.80
N GLY A 125 -10.64 -5.97 -21.05
CA GLY A 125 -11.84 -6.80 -21.05
C GLY A 125 -11.68 -8.13 -20.31
N GLY A 126 -10.61 -8.28 -19.53
CA GLY A 126 -10.38 -9.41 -18.62
C GLY A 126 -11.21 -9.31 -17.35
N ALA A 127 -11.32 -10.42 -16.62
CA ALA A 127 -11.85 -10.40 -15.26
C ALA A 127 -10.80 -9.80 -14.30
N ALA A 128 -11.25 -9.05 -13.30
CA ALA A 128 -10.42 -8.71 -12.15
C ALA A 128 -9.92 -10.01 -11.49
N ALA A 129 -8.71 -10.02 -10.99
CA ALA A 129 -8.09 -11.19 -10.38
C ALA A 129 -7.35 -10.82 -9.09
N MET A 130 -7.40 -11.73 -8.12
CA MET A 130 -6.61 -11.63 -6.90
C MET A 130 -5.16 -12.02 -7.22
N GLY A 131 -4.38 -11.17 -7.81
CA GLY A 131 -3.00 -11.50 -8.18
C GLY A 131 -2.26 -12.27 -7.08
N ILE A 132 -1.49 -13.28 -7.46
CA ILE A 132 -0.66 -14.04 -6.52
C ILE A 132 0.39 -13.06 -5.95
N ALA A 133 0.21 -12.69 -4.69
CA ALA A 133 1.22 -11.95 -3.93
C ALA A 133 2.34 -12.93 -3.58
N GLY A 134 3.34 -13.00 -4.42
CA GLY A 134 4.47 -13.91 -4.31
C GLY A 134 5.36 -13.75 -5.53
N GLY A 135 5.72 -12.53 -5.87
CA GLY A 135 6.81 -12.28 -6.80
C GLY A 135 8.11 -12.76 -6.14
N LYS A 136 8.59 -13.95 -6.54
CA LYS A 136 10.00 -14.33 -6.35
C LYS A 136 10.84 -13.13 -6.77
N ALA A 137 11.72 -12.68 -5.88
CA ALA A 137 12.72 -11.68 -6.24
C ALA A 137 13.37 -12.10 -7.57
N PRO A 138 13.67 -11.17 -8.48
CA PRO A 138 14.45 -11.50 -9.67
C PRO A 138 15.76 -12.14 -9.20
N ASP A 139 16.08 -13.31 -9.76
CA ASP A 139 17.28 -14.07 -9.46
C ASP A 139 18.50 -13.13 -9.52
N ALA A 140 19.23 -13.06 -8.43
CA ALA A 140 20.54 -12.44 -8.39
C ALA A 140 21.42 -13.17 -9.42
N MET A 141 22.16 -12.41 -10.21
CA MET A 141 23.10 -12.94 -11.21
C MET A 141 24.05 -13.99 -10.57
N PRO A 142 24.36 -15.07 -11.27
CA PRO A 142 25.12 -16.17 -10.70
C PRO A 142 26.57 -15.77 -10.46
N ALA A 143 27.03 -15.97 -9.24
CA ALA A 143 28.46 -16.02 -8.93
C ALA A 143 29.05 -17.32 -9.49
N THR A 144 30.14 -17.18 -10.21
CA THR A 144 30.91 -18.19 -10.93
C THR A 144 31.45 -19.34 -10.06
N THR A 145 31.25 -20.58 -10.58
CA THR A 145 32.13 -21.81 -10.55
C THR A 145 32.66 -22.34 -9.22
N ALA A 146 32.68 -23.60 -8.95
CA ALA A 146 32.42 -24.98 -9.40
C ALA A 146 32.83 -25.94 -8.27
N PRO A 147 32.96 -27.28 -8.34
CA PRO A 147 32.36 -28.29 -9.21
C PRO A 147 31.74 -29.53 -8.47
N ALA A 148 30.90 -30.23 -9.24
CA ALA A 148 30.61 -31.66 -9.34
C ALA A 148 30.62 -32.65 -8.15
N GLY A 149 29.51 -33.44 -8.08
CA GLY A 149 29.47 -34.77 -7.45
C GLY A 149 28.04 -35.32 -7.29
N ALA A 150 27.63 -36.19 -8.20
CA ALA A 150 26.42 -36.96 -8.44
C ALA A 150 25.86 -37.77 -7.22
N PRO A 151 24.76 -38.60 -7.37
CA PRO A 151 23.80 -38.79 -8.45
C PRO A 151 22.29 -38.78 -8.03
N ALA A 152 21.45 -38.83 -9.05
CA ALA A 152 19.99 -38.88 -9.04
C ALA A 152 19.40 -40.13 -8.36
N THR A 153 18.27 -39.94 -7.71
CA THR A 153 17.27 -40.99 -7.47
C THR A 153 15.92 -40.54 -7.99
N THR A 154 15.40 -41.27 -8.91
CA THR A 154 14.07 -41.20 -9.51
C THR A 154 13.01 -41.60 -8.48
N ALA A 155 11.96 -40.77 -8.35
CA ALA A 155 10.70 -41.20 -7.75
C ALA A 155 9.54 -40.68 -8.61
N SER A 156 8.67 -41.62 -8.91
CA SER A 156 7.59 -41.69 -9.85
C SER A 156 6.48 -40.63 -9.70
N GLU A 157 5.97 -40.25 -10.86
CA GLU A 157 4.77 -39.45 -11.08
C GLU A 157 3.52 -40.09 -10.47
N GLY A 158 2.83 -39.36 -9.62
CA GLY A 158 1.45 -39.59 -9.23
C GLY A 158 0.56 -38.51 -9.81
N VAL A 159 -0.08 -38.83 -10.93
CA VAL A 159 -1.11 -37.98 -11.58
C VAL A 159 -2.33 -37.92 -10.67
N LEU A 160 -2.56 -36.82 -9.98
CA LEU A 160 -3.84 -36.46 -9.39
C LEU A 160 -4.54 -35.47 -10.32
N SER A 161 -5.55 -35.99 -11.03
CA SER A 161 -6.54 -35.25 -11.79
C SER A 161 -7.31 -34.30 -10.85
N GLY A 162 -6.88 -33.05 -10.79
CA GLY A 162 -7.60 -31.95 -10.14
C GLY A 162 -8.59 -31.31 -11.11
N ALA A 163 -9.87 -31.40 -10.81
CA ALA A 163 -10.94 -30.76 -11.59
C ALA A 163 -10.68 -29.25 -11.68
N ALA A 164 -10.68 -28.72 -12.91
CA ALA A 164 -10.57 -27.30 -13.19
C ALA A 164 -11.76 -26.54 -12.54
N PRO A 165 -11.53 -25.34 -11.93
CA PRO A 165 -12.63 -24.55 -11.39
C PRO A 165 -13.54 -24.08 -12.54
N LYS A 166 -14.80 -24.49 -12.48
CA LYS A 166 -15.88 -24.02 -13.35
C LYS A 166 -16.18 -22.57 -12.99
N GLY A 167 -15.85 -21.62 -13.86
CA GLY A 167 -16.21 -20.22 -13.67
C GLY A 167 -15.45 -19.24 -14.58
N ARG A 168 -15.20 -19.58 -15.84
CA ARG A 168 -14.79 -18.56 -16.83
C ARG A 168 -16.00 -17.70 -17.15
N THR A 169 -16.08 -16.51 -16.52
CA THR A 169 -16.98 -15.46 -16.98
C THR A 169 -16.65 -15.11 -18.44
N ALA A 170 -17.66 -14.92 -19.28
CA ALA A 170 -17.48 -14.50 -20.66
C ALA A 170 -16.61 -13.23 -20.73
N PRO A 171 -15.77 -13.07 -21.79
CA PRO A 171 -14.96 -11.88 -21.96
C PRO A 171 -15.86 -10.63 -21.95
N ARG A 172 -15.53 -9.67 -21.10
CA ARG A 172 -16.23 -8.40 -20.99
C ARG A 172 -15.73 -7.44 -22.07
N LYS A 173 -16.53 -6.44 -22.43
CA LYS A 173 -16.01 -5.35 -23.26
C LYS A 173 -14.94 -4.59 -22.48
N PRO A 174 -13.81 -4.21 -23.14
CA PRO A 174 -12.82 -3.31 -22.56
C PRO A 174 -13.50 -2.04 -22.05
N VAL A 175 -13.13 -1.62 -20.85
CA VAL A 175 -13.63 -0.39 -20.24
C VAL A 175 -12.46 0.43 -19.70
N THR A 176 -12.54 1.76 -19.72
CA THR A 176 -11.63 2.59 -18.98
C THR A 176 -12.02 2.52 -17.50
N PRO A 177 -11.21 1.89 -16.62
CA PRO A 177 -11.58 1.75 -15.22
C PRO A 177 -11.65 3.11 -14.54
N ARG A 178 -12.67 3.33 -13.72
CA ARG A 178 -12.80 4.50 -12.87
C ARG A 178 -12.40 4.14 -11.45
N VAL A 179 -11.39 4.81 -10.91
CA VAL A 179 -10.83 4.52 -9.58
C VAL A 179 -10.97 5.72 -8.67
N LEU A 180 -11.49 5.48 -7.47
CA LEU A 180 -11.60 6.44 -6.38
C LEU A 180 -10.63 6.05 -5.26
N ASN A 181 -9.68 6.95 -4.96
CA ASN A 181 -8.75 6.80 -3.84
C ASN A 181 -9.09 7.83 -2.75
N LEU A 182 -9.45 7.36 -1.57
CA LEU A 182 -9.87 8.14 -0.41
C LEU A 182 -8.80 8.09 0.68
N PHE A 183 -8.55 9.21 1.37
CA PHE A 183 -7.43 9.39 2.28
C PHE A 183 -6.09 9.14 1.55
N ALA A 184 -5.99 9.72 0.36
CA ALA A 184 -5.09 9.24 -0.66
C ALA A 184 -3.61 9.65 -0.47
N TYR A 185 -3.31 10.44 0.56
CA TYR A 185 -1.97 10.87 0.99
C TYR A 185 -1.13 11.37 -0.19
N THR A 186 0.13 10.94 -0.31
CA THR A 186 1.06 11.36 -1.38
C THR A 186 0.85 10.64 -2.72
N GLY A 187 -0.22 9.83 -2.84
CA GLY A 187 -0.78 9.38 -4.10
C GLY A 187 -0.28 8.05 -4.64
N GLY A 188 0.53 7.26 -3.94
CA GLY A 188 1.08 6.00 -4.48
C GLY A 188 0.03 5.10 -5.15
N ALA A 189 -1.10 4.86 -4.48
CA ALA A 189 -2.21 4.06 -5.04
C ALA A 189 -2.91 4.75 -6.23
N SER A 190 -3.05 6.09 -6.21
CA SER A 190 -3.60 6.86 -7.33
C SER A 190 -2.70 6.79 -8.56
N LEU A 191 -1.37 6.87 -8.36
CA LEU A 191 -0.39 6.75 -9.42
C LEU A 191 -0.38 5.35 -10.02
N ALA A 192 -0.51 4.31 -9.19
CA ALA A 192 -0.60 2.92 -9.65
C ALA A 192 -1.84 2.69 -10.53
N ALA A 193 -3.00 3.21 -10.12
CA ALA A 193 -4.22 3.17 -10.92
C ALA A 193 -4.06 3.92 -12.25
N ARG A 194 -3.49 5.13 -12.21
CA ARG A 194 -3.29 5.96 -13.40
C ARG A 194 -2.28 5.34 -14.37
N ALA A 195 -1.17 4.79 -13.87
CA ALA A 195 -0.18 4.07 -14.68
C ALA A 195 -0.78 2.85 -15.41
N ALA A 196 -1.84 2.27 -14.86
CA ALA A 196 -2.62 1.22 -15.51
C ALA A 196 -3.64 1.72 -16.55
N GLY A 197 -3.80 3.05 -16.72
CA GLY A 197 -4.73 3.69 -17.66
C GLY A 197 -6.11 4.02 -17.06
N ALA A 198 -6.28 3.96 -15.75
CA ALA A 198 -7.56 4.29 -15.12
C ALA A 198 -7.83 5.80 -15.07
N GLU A 199 -9.11 6.19 -15.17
CA GLU A 199 -9.60 7.50 -14.74
C GLU A 199 -9.57 7.56 -13.22
N THR A 200 -8.64 8.31 -12.64
CA THR A 200 -8.38 8.29 -11.22
C THR A 200 -8.85 9.58 -10.54
N THR A 201 -9.64 9.44 -9.48
CA THR A 201 -10.01 10.52 -8.57
C THR A 201 -9.28 10.33 -7.23
N HIS A 202 -8.47 11.32 -6.87
CA HIS A 202 -7.67 11.36 -5.64
C HIS A 202 -8.32 12.34 -4.67
N VAL A 203 -8.66 11.89 -3.48
CA VAL A 203 -9.32 12.68 -2.42
C VAL A 203 -8.49 12.66 -1.15
N ASP A 204 -8.07 13.83 -0.72
CA ASP A 204 -7.42 14.02 0.59
C ASP A 204 -7.83 15.39 1.15
N SER A 205 -7.95 15.51 2.47
CA SER A 205 -8.36 16.76 3.12
C SER A 205 -7.23 17.79 3.25
N VAL A 206 -5.97 17.37 3.09
CA VAL A 206 -4.79 18.19 3.32
C VAL A 206 -4.23 18.72 2.00
N LYS A 207 -4.45 20.00 1.72
CA LYS A 207 -4.01 20.65 0.45
C LYS A 207 -2.52 20.44 0.15
N GLN A 208 -1.65 20.53 1.16
CA GLN A 208 -0.21 20.35 0.98
C GLN A 208 0.14 18.93 0.53
N VAL A 209 -0.56 17.93 1.03
CA VAL A 209 -0.41 16.52 0.66
C VAL A 209 -0.88 16.29 -0.79
N VAL A 210 -2.01 16.88 -1.18
CA VAL A 210 -2.49 16.83 -2.58
C VAL A 210 -1.51 17.53 -3.53
N THR A 211 -0.88 18.62 -3.12
CA THR A 211 0.19 19.25 -3.91
C THR A 211 1.38 18.31 -4.08
N TRP A 212 1.80 17.64 -3.02
CA TRP A 212 2.86 16.64 -3.06
C TRP A 212 2.52 15.47 -3.98
N SER A 213 1.26 15.02 -3.96
CA SER A 213 0.78 13.95 -4.86
C SER A 213 0.87 14.35 -6.33
N ARG A 214 0.60 15.63 -6.67
CA ARG A 214 0.76 16.15 -8.03
C ARG A 214 2.23 16.14 -8.46
N GLU A 215 3.14 16.59 -7.60
CA GLU A 215 4.58 16.51 -7.86
C GLU A 215 5.01 15.07 -8.13
N ASN A 216 4.52 14.10 -7.37
CA ASN A 216 4.80 12.67 -7.59
C ASN A 216 4.23 12.17 -8.93
N MET A 217 3.06 12.63 -9.34
CA MET A 217 2.48 12.34 -10.66
C MET A 217 3.38 12.85 -11.79
N GLU A 218 3.81 14.10 -11.71
CA GLU A 218 4.69 14.75 -12.69
C GLU A 218 6.06 14.05 -12.75
N LEU A 219 6.66 13.76 -11.60
CA LEU A 219 7.93 13.01 -11.50
C LEU A 219 7.84 11.60 -12.11
N SER A 220 6.66 10.99 -12.04
CA SER A 220 6.38 9.67 -12.61
C SER A 220 6.05 9.73 -14.12
N GLY A 221 6.05 10.90 -14.73
CA GLY A 221 5.67 11.09 -16.15
C GLY A 221 4.20 10.79 -16.43
N LEU A 222 3.34 10.90 -15.42
CA LEU A 222 1.90 10.67 -15.50
C LEU A 222 1.13 12.00 -15.54
N ASP A 223 -0.11 11.93 -15.98
CA ASP A 223 -1.06 13.05 -16.02
C ASP A 223 -2.49 12.61 -15.70
N GLY A 224 -3.47 13.52 -15.80
CA GLY A 224 -4.89 13.19 -15.88
C GLY A 224 -5.51 12.64 -14.60
N ILE A 225 -4.95 12.88 -13.41
CA ILE A 225 -5.58 12.57 -12.12
C ILE A 225 -6.48 13.74 -11.68
N ARG A 226 -7.71 13.42 -11.30
CA ARG A 226 -8.65 14.39 -10.71
C ARG A 226 -8.36 14.59 -9.24
N TRP A 227 -7.85 15.77 -8.87
CA TRP A 227 -7.47 16.12 -7.50
C TRP A 227 -8.61 16.80 -6.76
N ILE A 228 -8.92 16.29 -5.57
CA ILE A 228 -9.97 16.81 -4.69
C ILE A 228 -9.37 17.07 -3.31
N VAL A 229 -9.47 18.31 -2.86
CA VAL A 229 -9.11 18.70 -1.46
C VAL A 229 -10.41 18.81 -0.69
N GLU A 230 -10.82 17.71 -0.03
CA GLU A 230 -12.09 17.65 0.71
C GLU A 230 -12.06 16.51 1.72
N ASP A 231 -12.93 16.59 2.74
CA ASP A 231 -13.23 15.47 3.65
C ASP A 231 -13.78 14.27 2.86
N ALA A 232 -13.21 13.08 3.10
CA ALA A 232 -13.53 11.89 2.34
C ALA A 232 -14.99 11.43 2.52
N LEU A 233 -15.53 11.49 3.74
CA LEU A 233 -16.92 11.09 4.01
C LEU A 233 -17.93 12.03 3.37
N LYS A 234 -17.65 13.33 3.42
CA LYS A 234 -18.46 14.37 2.75
C LYS A 234 -18.43 14.17 1.22
N PHE A 235 -17.26 13.85 0.67
CA PHE A 235 -17.12 13.56 -0.75
C PHE A 235 -17.95 12.35 -1.18
N VAL A 236 -17.84 11.20 -0.49
CA VAL A 236 -18.58 9.98 -0.89
C VAL A 236 -20.09 10.13 -0.73
N ARG A 237 -20.57 10.82 0.30
CA ARG A 237 -22.00 11.16 0.46
C ARG A 237 -22.51 11.97 -0.74
N ARG A 238 -21.72 12.88 -1.25
CA ARG A 238 -22.07 13.68 -2.45
C ARG A 238 -22.07 12.81 -3.71
N GLU A 239 -21.08 11.95 -3.89
CA GLU A 239 -21.01 11.05 -5.04
C GLU A 239 -22.16 10.01 -5.04
N VAL A 240 -22.59 9.53 -3.88
CA VAL A 240 -23.79 8.68 -3.75
C VAL A 240 -25.03 9.42 -4.25
N ARG A 241 -25.26 10.67 -3.82
CA ARG A 241 -26.40 11.47 -4.29
C ARG A 241 -26.37 11.75 -5.81
N ARG A 242 -25.19 11.74 -6.41
CA ARG A 242 -25.00 11.90 -7.87
C ARG A 242 -25.18 10.62 -8.66
N GLY A 243 -25.31 9.47 -7.98
CA GLY A 243 -25.35 8.16 -8.63
C GLY A 243 -24.03 7.78 -9.30
N SER A 244 -22.89 8.33 -8.83
CA SER A 244 -21.58 8.00 -9.39
C SER A 244 -21.24 6.52 -9.21
N ARG A 245 -20.42 5.96 -10.12
CA ARG A 245 -19.95 4.58 -10.08
C ARG A 245 -18.46 4.49 -10.33
N TYR A 246 -17.80 3.54 -9.67
CA TYR A 246 -16.35 3.29 -9.74
C TYR A 246 -16.08 1.79 -9.85
N ASN A 247 -15.08 1.43 -10.65
CA ASN A 247 -14.58 0.05 -10.76
C ASN A 247 -13.60 -0.31 -9.65
N GLY A 248 -12.88 0.68 -9.13
CA GLY A 248 -11.97 0.49 -8.00
C GLY A 248 -12.21 1.53 -6.92
N ILE A 249 -12.26 1.11 -5.66
CA ILE A 249 -12.27 2.01 -4.50
C ILE A 249 -11.14 1.61 -3.58
N ILE A 250 -10.35 2.60 -3.15
CA ILE A 250 -9.22 2.45 -2.26
C ILE A 250 -9.49 3.30 -1.02
N LEU A 251 -9.37 2.70 0.15
CA LEU A 251 -9.60 3.28 1.45
C LEU A 251 -8.36 3.09 2.33
N ASP A 252 -7.77 4.19 2.77
CA ASP A 252 -6.61 4.19 3.67
C ASP A 252 -6.82 5.17 4.84
N PRO A 253 -7.92 4.99 5.62
CA PRO A 253 -8.31 5.95 6.62
C PRO A 253 -7.36 5.95 7.82
N PRO A 254 -7.00 7.16 8.35
CA PRO A 254 -6.29 7.25 9.62
C PRO A 254 -7.21 6.87 10.79
N ALA A 255 -6.63 6.56 11.95
CA ALA A 255 -7.39 6.35 13.17
C ALA A 255 -8.19 7.60 13.56
N TYR A 256 -7.57 8.77 13.42
CA TYR A 256 -8.15 10.09 13.69
C TYR A 256 -7.70 11.11 12.64
N GLY A 257 -8.60 12.00 12.25
CA GLY A 257 -8.30 13.09 11.33
C GLY A 257 -9.21 14.30 11.52
N ARG A 258 -8.80 15.43 10.93
CA ARG A 258 -9.65 16.63 10.81
C ARG A 258 -9.67 17.07 9.36
N GLY A 259 -10.86 17.31 8.84
CA GLY A 259 -11.05 17.92 7.54
C GLY A 259 -10.71 19.41 7.56
N ALA A 260 -10.59 20.01 6.37
CA ALA A 260 -10.21 21.42 6.20
C ALA A 260 -11.17 22.41 6.84
N ASN A 261 -12.43 22.04 7.02
CA ASN A 261 -13.49 22.89 7.62
C ASN A 261 -13.86 22.44 9.04
N GLY A 262 -12.99 21.65 9.71
CA GLY A 262 -13.22 21.18 11.08
C GLY A 262 -14.00 19.86 11.18
N GLU A 263 -14.30 19.22 10.07
CA GLU A 263 -14.89 17.87 10.06
C GLU A 263 -14.01 16.93 10.90
N LYS A 264 -14.65 16.10 11.73
CA LYS A 264 -13.96 15.14 12.59
C LYS A 264 -14.11 13.74 12.02
N TRP A 265 -12.99 13.09 11.79
CA TRP A 265 -12.92 11.67 11.46
C TRP A 265 -12.42 10.89 12.68
N ILE A 266 -13.18 9.89 13.09
CA ILE A 266 -12.78 8.85 14.04
C ILE A 266 -13.10 7.51 13.38
N LEU A 267 -12.10 6.68 13.22
CA LEU A 267 -12.22 5.44 12.43
C LEU A 267 -13.35 4.55 12.92
N GLU A 268 -13.42 4.29 14.23
CA GLU A 268 -14.41 3.40 14.85
C GLU A 268 -15.84 3.92 14.71
N GLU A 269 -16.01 5.23 14.68
CA GLU A 269 -17.32 5.87 14.55
C GLU A 269 -17.80 5.96 13.10
N ASN A 270 -16.86 6.16 12.16
CA ASN A 270 -17.20 6.55 10.79
C ASN A 270 -17.00 5.46 9.73
N ILE A 271 -16.24 4.40 10.03
CA ILE A 271 -15.85 3.40 9.01
C ILE A 271 -17.06 2.65 8.43
N CYS A 272 -18.05 2.30 9.26
CA CYS A 272 -19.23 1.58 8.77
C CYS A 272 -20.06 2.42 7.78
N GLU A 273 -20.24 3.72 8.05
CA GLU A 273 -20.92 4.63 7.13
C GLU A 273 -20.11 4.82 5.84
N MET A 274 -18.79 4.99 5.95
CA MET A 274 -17.89 5.08 4.80
C MET A 274 -18.01 3.85 3.91
N LEU A 275 -17.97 2.65 4.47
CA LEU A 275 -18.11 1.40 3.73
C LEU A 275 -19.51 1.28 3.08
N ALA A 276 -20.57 1.69 3.77
CA ALA A 276 -21.94 1.68 3.21
C ALA A 276 -22.08 2.64 2.01
N CYS A 277 -21.47 3.81 2.07
CA CYS A 277 -21.39 4.73 0.93
C CYS A 277 -20.59 4.13 -0.22
N CYS A 278 -19.42 3.56 0.06
CA CYS A 278 -18.56 2.94 -0.94
C CYS A 278 -19.24 1.73 -1.61
N ALA A 279 -20.06 0.97 -0.87
CA ALA A 279 -20.82 -0.13 -1.44
C ALA A 279 -21.85 0.32 -2.50
N GLN A 280 -22.42 1.52 -2.32
CA GLN A 280 -23.31 2.13 -3.30
C GLN A 280 -22.56 2.71 -4.50
N LEU A 281 -21.29 3.10 -4.34
CA LEU A 281 -20.45 3.68 -5.39
C LEU A 281 -19.72 2.63 -6.23
N LEU A 282 -19.48 1.44 -5.69
CA LEU A 282 -18.73 0.40 -6.39
C LEU A 282 -19.62 -0.29 -7.44
N GLU A 283 -19.09 -0.50 -8.65
CA GLU A 283 -19.78 -1.24 -9.69
C GLU A 283 -20.18 -2.65 -9.20
N PRO A 284 -21.38 -3.16 -9.59
CA PRO A 284 -21.85 -4.46 -9.11
C PRO A 284 -21.02 -5.64 -9.64
N GLN A 285 -20.28 -5.44 -10.72
CA GLN A 285 -19.42 -6.43 -11.35
C GLN A 285 -18.22 -5.76 -12.01
N GLY A 286 -17.09 -6.50 -12.09
CA GLY A 286 -15.86 -5.95 -12.66
C GLY A 286 -15.32 -4.82 -11.80
N ALA A 287 -15.24 -5.08 -10.52
CA ALA A 287 -14.83 -4.09 -9.55
C ALA A 287 -13.94 -4.68 -8.46
N PHE A 288 -13.18 -3.83 -7.80
CA PHE A 288 -12.33 -4.20 -6.68
C PHE A 288 -12.37 -3.15 -5.56
N LEU A 289 -12.10 -3.60 -4.35
CA LEU A 289 -11.89 -2.77 -3.17
C LEU A 289 -10.52 -3.06 -2.57
N VAL A 290 -9.87 -2.02 -2.06
CA VAL A 290 -8.71 -2.10 -1.15
C VAL A 290 -9.03 -1.27 0.09
N LEU A 291 -8.90 -1.88 1.26
CA LEU A 291 -9.01 -1.22 2.56
C LEU A 291 -7.74 -1.48 3.35
N ASN A 292 -7.12 -0.43 3.87
CA ASN A 292 -6.01 -0.51 4.81
C ASN A 292 -6.42 0.05 6.16
N LEU A 293 -5.90 -0.53 7.23
CA LEU A 293 -6.10 -0.06 8.60
C LEU A 293 -4.76 -0.10 9.34
N TYR A 294 -4.38 1.02 9.94
CA TYR A 294 -3.10 1.16 10.67
C TYR A 294 -3.25 1.24 12.17
N SER A 295 -4.47 1.29 12.69
CA SER A 295 -4.69 1.39 14.13
C SER A 295 -4.30 0.10 14.83
N MET A 296 -3.51 0.21 15.90
CA MET A 296 -3.25 -0.92 16.80
C MET A 296 -4.57 -1.42 17.37
N GLY A 297 -4.75 -2.75 17.36
CA GLY A 297 -5.98 -3.40 17.83
C GLY A 297 -7.03 -3.69 16.75
N LEU A 298 -6.86 -3.22 15.50
CA LEU A 298 -7.75 -3.56 14.40
C LEU A 298 -7.20 -4.76 13.61
N SER A 299 -7.80 -5.92 13.79
CA SER A 299 -7.41 -7.13 13.07
C SER A 299 -7.99 -7.17 11.65
N SER A 300 -7.33 -7.93 10.77
CA SER A 300 -7.83 -8.20 9.42
C SER A 300 -9.19 -8.91 9.42
N THR A 301 -9.51 -9.69 10.45
CA THR A 301 -10.82 -10.31 10.64
C THR A 301 -11.91 -9.27 10.92
N LEU A 302 -11.60 -8.22 11.68
CA LEU A 302 -12.52 -7.11 11.92
C LEU A 302 -12.79 -6.36 10.60
N ALA A 303 -11.75 -6.02 9.84
CA ALA A 303 -11.87 -5.40 8.52
C ALA A 303 -12.77 -6.23 7.59
N ARG A 304 -12.54 -7.55 7.53
CA ARG A 304 -13.35 -8.49 6.76
C ARG A 304 -14.83 -8.46 7.16
N THR A 305 -15.12 -8.48 8.46
CA THR A 305 -16.49 -8.47 8.98
C THR A 305 -17.22 -7.18 8.58
N ALA A 306 -16.59 -6.02 8.77
CA ALA A 306 -17.16 -4.73 8.42
C ALA A 306 -17.40 -4.59 6.91
N VAL A 307 -16.44 -5.02 6.08
CA VAL A 307 -16.60 -4.98 4.63
C VAL A 307 -17.70 -5.92 4.16
N ARG A 308 -17.77 -7.15 4.66
CA ARG A 308 -18.82 -8.11 4.28
C ARG A 308 -20.23 -7.63 4.70
N GLN A 309 -20.34 -6.92 5.80
CA GLN A 309 -21.61 -6.31 6.22
C GLN A 309 -22.09 -5.25 5.20
N ALA A 310 -21.18 -4.46 4.66
CA ALA A 310 -21.53 -3.37 3.73
C ALA A 310 -21.69 -3.84 2.28
N PHE A 311 -20.86 -4.76 1.81
CA PHE A 311 -20.76 -5.16 0.39
C PHE A 311 -21.37 -6.54 0.10
N GLY A 312 -21.71 -7.34 1.11
CA GLY A 312 -22.06 -8.75 0.97
C GLY A 312 -20.83 -9.64 0.76
N ALA A 313 -21.06 -10.89 0.39
CA ALA A 313 -19.98 -11.84 0.11
C ALA A 313 -19.36 -11.56 -1.28
N PRO A 314 -18.07 -11.24 -1.38
CA PRO A 314 -17.38 -11.03 -2.66
C PRO A 314 -17.10 -12.37 -3.37
N LEU A 315 -16.73 -12.30 -4.66
CA LEU A 315 -16.30 -13.49 -5.42
C LEU A 315 -15.01 -14.06 -4.85
N GLU A 316 -14.03 -13.20 -4.67
CA GLU A 316 -12.73 -13.54 -4.07
C GLU A 316 -12.31 -12.43 -3.09
N GLU A 317 -11.73 -12.83 -1.98
CA GLU A 317 -11.21 -11.90 -0.96
C GLU A 317 -9.85 -12.34 -0.44
N GLN A 318 -9.03 -11.36 -0.09
CA GLN A 318 -7.75 -11.54 0.57
C GLN A 318 -7.62 -10.51 1.69
N TYR A 319 -7.10 -10.94 2.83
CA TYR A 319 -6.91 -10.08 4.00
C TYR A 319 -5.77 -10.59 4.86
N GLY A 320 -5.17 -9.73 5.63
CA GLY A 320 -4.03 -10.08 6.47
C GLY A 320 -3.23 -8.85 6.88
N GLU A 321 -1.93 -8.99 6.92
CA GLU A 321 -1.00 -7.95 7.33
C GLU A 321 0.02 -7.65 6.23
N LEU A 322 0.34 -6.37 6.09
CA LEU A 322 1.45 -5.88 5.28
C LEU A 322 2.70 -5.89 6.15
N CYS A 323 3.71 -6.64 5.75
CA CYS A 323 4.91 -6.83 6.56
C CYS A 323 6.17 -6.53 5.75
N PHE A 324 7.23 -6.11 6.46
CA PHE A 324 8.59 -6.22 5.97
C PHE A 324 9.42 -7.09 6.91
N THR A 325 10.41 -7.77 6.35
CA THR A 325 11.38 -8.55 7.11
C THR A 325 12.69 -7.79 7.14
N ASP A 326 13.27 -7.58 8.32
CA ASP A 326 14.58 -6.96 8.44
C ASP A 326 15.73 -7.93 8.10
N ARG A 327 16.96 -7.44 8.07
CA ARG A 327 18.14 -8.27 7.71
C ARG A 327 18.38 -9.44 8.65
N ALA A 328 17.88 -9.37 9.88
CA ALA A 328 17.98 -10.43 10.88
C ALA A 328 16.83 -11.45 10.79
N GLY A 329 15.88 -11.26 9.87
CA GLY A 329 14.73 -12.13 9.69
C GLY A 329 13.53 -11.81 10.59
N LYS A 330 13.55 -10.69 11.35
CA LYS A 330 12.41 -10.26 12.15
C LYS A 330 11.35 -9.63 11.24
N GLN A 331 10.10 -10.09 11.37
CA GLN A 331 8.97 -9.55 10.61
C GLN A 331 8.30 -8.42 11.38
N LEU A 332 8.21 -7.25 10.77
CA LEU A 332 7.52 -6.08 11.28
C LEU A 332 6.18 -5.93 10.55
N PRO A 333 5.02 -6.09 11.22
CA PRO A 333 3.73 -5.75 10.65
C PRO A 333 3.60 -4.22 10.58
N LEU A 334 3.18 -3.69 9.44
CA LEU A 334 3.09 -2.25 9.17
C LEU A 334 1.68 -1.79 8.84
N GLY A 335 0.73 -2.69 8.80
CA GLY A 335 -0.67 -2.40 8.60
C GLY A 335 -1.49 -3.63 8.27
N THR A 336 -2.79 -3.54 8.54
CA THR A 336 -3.78 -4.56 8.17
C THR A 336 -4.37 -4.17 6.81
N TYR A 337 -4.53 -5.16 5.92
CA TYR A 337 -5.23 -4.96 4.66
C TYR A 337 -6.40 -5.91 4.50
N TYR A 338 -7.38 -5.44 3.75
CA TYR A 338 -8.46 -6.25 3.19
C TYR A 338 -8.69 -5.82 1.75
N ARG A 339 -8.79 -6.77 0.84
CA ARG A 339 -9.11 -6.50 -0.56
C ARG A 339 -9.99 -7.57 -1.15
N PHE A 340 -10.84 -7.20 -2.09
CA PHE A 340 -11.70 -8.13 -2.79
C PHE A 340 -11.92 -7.72 -4.26
N ILE A 341 -12.42 -8.69 -5.03
CA ILE A 341 -12.95 -8.49 -6.38
C ILE A 341 -14.39 -8.99 -6.48
N ARG A 342 -15.15 -8.38 -7.37
CA ARG A 342 -16.53 -8.81 -7.68
C ARG A 342 -16.93 -8.58 -9.14
#